data_ad26aad067d1ab8b76406cee2db76ee4
#
_entry.id   ad26aad067d1ab8b76406cee2db76ee4
#
_cell.length_a   1.000
_cell.length_b   1.000
_cell.length_c   1.000
_cell.angle_alpha   90.00
_cell.angle_beta   90.00
_cell.angle_gamma   90.00
#
_symmetry.space_group_name_H-M   'P 1'
#
loop_
_entity.id
_entity.type
_entity.pdbx_description
1 polymer ?
#
loop_
_entity_poly.entity_id
_entity_poly.type
_entity_poly.pdbx_seq_one_letter_code
_entity_poly.pdbx_strand_id
1 'polypeptide(L)'
;MVTLRTSRRAHPSSKGFTLIELMIVMAIMALLAAIAIPSYVNNVRRAKEAVLKEDLHTMREAIDSYTVDKQKAPQSLDDLVQAGYLKAMPVDPITDRSDTWVPVQDDTLSSIDQTESGIDDVHSGAQQTASDGTSYNTW
;
A
#
# COMPACT_ATOMS: atom_id res chain seq x y z
N MET A 1 -57.80 59.51 -10.63
CA MET A 1 -56.43 59.62 -11.16
C MET A 1 -55.54 58.78 -10.31
N VAL A 2 -55.21 57.52 -10.81
CA VAL A 2 -54.47 56.53 -10.04
C VAL A 2 -53.04 56.60 -10.52
N THR A 3 -52.09 56.98 -9.63
CA THR A 3 -50.66 57.07 -9.92
C THR A 3 -50.03 55.71 -9.64
N LEU A 4 -49.63 55.01 -10.70
CA LEU A 4 -48.88 53.74 -10.63
C LEU A 4 -47.43 54.08 -10.23
N ARG A 5 -47.04 53.70 -9.01
CA ARG A 5 -45.72 53.82 -8.46
C ARG A 5 -44.86 52.60 -8.97
N THR A 6 -44.06 52.82 -9.99
CA THR A 6 -43.13 51.82 -10.52
C THR A 6 -42.00 51.60 -9.50
N SER A 7 -42.03 50.50 -8.81
CA SER A 7 -40.94 50.04 -7.93
C SER A 7 -39.75 49.56 -8.81
N ARG A 8 -38.69 50.35 -8.90
CA ARG A 8 -37.40 49.92 -9.49
C ARG A 8 -36.80 48.89 -8.56
N ARG A 9 -36.81 47.65 -8.98
CA ARG A 9 -35.97 46.61 -8.37
C ARG A 9 -34.50 46.96 -8.60
N ALA A 10 -33.78 47.26 -7.54
CA ALA A 10 -32.33 47.37 -7.58
C ALA A 10 -31.76 45.99 -7.88
N HIS A 11 -31.09 45.82 -9.03
CA HIS A 11 -30.30 44.63 -9.31
C HIS A 11 -29.11 44.63 -8.33
N PRO A 12 -28.89 43.53 -7.58
CA PRO A 12 -27.67 43.43 -6.81
C PRO A 12 -26.49 43.42 -7.79
N SER A 13 -25.57 44.35 -7.64
CA SER A 13 -24.34 44.41 -8.41
C SER A 13 -23.53 43.13 -8.10
N SER A 14 -23.48 42.20 -9.03
CA SER A 14 -22.57 41.07 -8.98
C SER A 14 -21.14 41.60 -9.02
N LYS A 15 -20.49 41.64 -7.88
CA LYS A 15 -19.05 41.95 -7.80
C LYS A 15 -18.30 40.76 -8.35
N GLY A 16 -17.71 40.90 -9.54
CA GLY A 16 -16.81 39.90 -10.13
C GLY A 16 -15.46 39.94 -9.44
N PHE A 17 -14.75 38.81 -9.46
CA PHE A 17 -13.36 38.73 -8.98
C PHE A 17 -12.42 39.53 -9.87
N THR A 18 -11.40 40.12 -9.24
CA THR A 18 -10.33 40.79 -9.98
C THR A 18 -9.28 39.76 -10.46
N LEU A 19 -8.60 40.07 -11.57
CA LEU A 19 -7.55 39.23 -12.10
C LEU A 19 -6.40 39.05 -11.09
N ILE A 20 -6.07 40.13 -10.36
CA ILE A 20 -5.02 40.09 -9.34
C ILE A 20 -5.40 39.20 -8.14
N GLU A 21 -6.68 39.19 -7.75
CA GLU A 21 -7.18 38.33 -6.67
C GLU A 21 -7.04 36.85 -7.06
N LEU A 22 -7.40 36.49 -8.31
CA LEU A 22 -7.20 35.14 -8.82
C LEU A 22 -5.72 34.77 -8.85
N MET A 23 -4.83 35.66 -9.29
CA MET A 23 -3.39 35.40 -9.30
C MET A 23 -2.81 35.16 -7.92
N ILE A 24 -3.23 35.93 -6.91
CA ILE A 24 -2.78 35.75 -5.52
C ILE A 24 -3.28 34.40 -4.98
N VAL A 25 -4.54 34.06 -5.20
CA VAL A 25 -5.08 32.75 -4.75
C VAL A 25 -4.33 31.60 -5.38
N MET A 26 -4.08 31.64 -6.69
CA MET A 26 -3.30 30.61 -7.38
C MET A 26 -1.86 30.51 -6.86
N ALA A 27 -1.22 31.63 -6.55
CA ALA A 27 0.12 31.65 -5.97
C ALA A 27 0.15 31.01 -4.57
N ILE A 28 -0.82 31.31 -3.72
CA ILE A 28 -0.93 30.70 -2.39
C ILE A 28 -1.21 29.20 -2.48
N MET A 29 -2.12 28.80 -3.35
CA MET A 29 -2.43 27.37 -3.58
C MET A 29 -1.21 26.59 -4.08
N ALA A 30 -0.43 27.16 -5.00
CA ALA A 30 0.80 26.57 -5.49
C ALA A 30 1.85 26.42 -4.38
N LEU A 31 2.00 27.41 -3.51
CA LEU A 31 2.92 27.35 -2.38
C LEU A 31 2.51 26.26 -1.38
N LEU A 32 1.23 26.14 -1.05
CA LEU A 32 0.73 25.10 -0.15
C LEU A 32 0.90 23.70 -0.77
N ALA A 33 0.59 23.56 -2.05
CA ALA A 33 0.75 22.30 -2.77
C ALA A 33 2.22 21.83 -2.82
N ALA A 34 3.18 22.76 -2.96
CA ALA A 34 4.60 22.45 -2.99
C ALA A 34 5.10 21.77 -1.70
N ILE A 35 4.46 22.05 -0.55
CA ILE A 35 4.77 21.43 0.75
C ILE A 35 3.94 20.15 0.96
N ALA A 36 2.67 20.17 0.58
CA ALA A 36 1.73 19.09 0.86
C ALA A 36 2.01 17.84 0.03
N ILE A 37 2.35 17.98 -1.26
CA ILE A 37 2.54 16.85 -2.17
C ILE A 37 3.70 15.93 -1.74
N PRO A 38 4.91 16.39 -1.45
CA PRO A 38 6.00 15.52 -1.01
C PRO A 38 5.68 14.80 0.30
N SER A 39 5.03 15.49 1.24
CA SER A 39 4.64 14.89 2.52
C SER A 39 3.62 13.76 2.33
N TYR A 40 2.65 13.96 1.45
CA TYR A 40 1.65 12.94 1.11
C TYR A 40 2.28 11.68 0.50
N VAL A 41 3.15 11.84 -0.48
CA VAL A 41 3.84 10.71 -1.13
C VAL A 41 4.65 9.88 -0.14
N ASN A 42 5.38 10.54 0.76
CA ASN A 42 6.16 9.85 1.80
C ASN A 42 5.27 9.09 2.80
N ASN A 43 4.12 9.65 3.17
CA ASN A 43 3.18 8.99 4.07
C ASN A 43 2.54 7.76 3.42
N VAL A 44 2.15 7.84 2.14
CA VAL A 44 1.61 6.71 1.39
C VAL A 44 2.65 5.59 1.28
N ARG A 45 3.92 5.93 1.01
CA ARG A 45 5.00 4.95 0.96
C ARG A 45 5.19 4.23 2.29
N ARG A 46 5.25 4.96 3.41
CA ARG A 46 5.35 4.35 4.75
C ARG A 46 4.16 3.46 5.08
N ALA A 47 2.96 3.84 4.66
CA ALA A 47 1.77 3.01 4.84
C ALA A 47 1.89 1.69 4.05
N LYS A 48 2.33 1.74 2.79
CA LYS A 48 2.60 0.54 1.98
C LYS A 48 3.68 -0.35 2.62
N GLU A 49 4.74 0.23 3.16
CA GLU A 49 5.79 -0.49 3.87
C GLU A 49 5.28 -1.21 5.13
N ALA A 50 4.37 -0.57 5.87
CA ALA A 50 3.76 -1.20 7.04
C ALA A 50 2.88 -2.39 6.65
N VAL A 51 2.09 -2.26 5.58
CA VAL A 51 1.29 -3.36 5.05
C VAL A 51 2.18 -4.51 4.56
N LEU A 52 3.27 -4.22 3.84
CA LEU A 52 4.21 -5.24 3.39
C LEU A 52 4.78 -6.06 4.55
N LYS A 53 5.17 -5.39 5.64
CA LYS A 53 5.69 -6.07 6.85
C LYS A 53 4.65 -6.97 7.50
N GLU A 54 3.41 -6.52 7.55
CA GLU A 54 2.30 -7.30 8.11
C GLU A 54 1.99 -8.53 7.22
N ASP A 55 1.98 -8.36 5.90
CA ASP A 55 1.76 -9.46 4.96
C ASP A 55 2.88 -10.51 5.07
N LEU A 56 4.15 -10.09 5.11
CA LEU A 56 5.28 -10.97 5.31
C LEU A 56 5.19 -11.72 6.64
N HIS A 57 4.83 -11.04 7.73
CA HIS A 57 4.66 -11.66 9.03
C HIS A 57 3.55 -12.72 9.00
N THR A 58 2.40 -12.39 8.43
CA THR A 58 1.27 -13.32 8.29
C THR A 58 1.65 -14.56 7.46
N MET A 59 2.40 -14.38 6.37
CA MET A 59 2.84 -15.48 5.53
C MET A 59 3.84 -16.39 6.26
N ARG A 60 4.80 -15.80 7.02
CA ARG A 60 5.76 -16.55 7.84
C ARG A 60 5.06 -17.35 8.94
N GLU A 61 4.09 -16.76 9.64
CA GLU A 61 3.28 -17.48 10.63
C GLU A 61 2.48 -18.64 10.00
N ALA A 62 2.00 -18.46 8.78
CA ALA A 62 1.30 -19.51 8.06
C ALA A 62 2.25 -20.65 7.64
N ILE A 63 3.49 -20.34 7.23
CA ILE A 63 4.54 -21.34 6.93
C ILE A 63 4.88 -22.15 8.19
N ASP A 64 5.11 -21.46 9.31
CA ASP A 64 5.42 -22.09 10.59
C ASP A 64 4.29 -23.00 11.06
N SER A 65 3.05 -22.53 11.00
CA SER A 65 1.87 -23.29 11.40
C SER A 65 1.67 -24.54 10.51
N TYR A 66 1.84 -24.37 9.22
CA TYR A 66 1.78 -25.51 8.27
C TYR A 66 2.86 -26.55 8.60
N THR A 67 4.10 -26.09 8.84
CA THR A 67 5.24 -26.97 9.10
C THR A 67 5.05 -27.75 10.42
N VAL A 68 4.56 -27.08 11.48
CA VAL A 68 4.26 -27.74 12.76
C VAL A 68 3.15 -28.76 12.61
N ASP A 69 2.05 -28.44 11.94
CA ASP A 69 0.89 -29.32 11.84
C ASP A 69 1.11 -30.49 10.89
N LYS A 70 1.81 -30.25 9.78
CA LYS A 70 2.07 -31.28 8.75
C LYS A 70 3.38 -32.04 8.96
N GLN A 71 4.22 -31.59 9.90
CA GLN A 71 5.57 -32.15 10.15
C GLN A 71 6.46 -32.12 8.89
N LYS A 72 6.17 -31.22 7.97
CA LYS A 72 6.93 -30.97 6.74
C LYS A 72 6.68 -29.53 6.27
N ALA A 73 7.70 -28.90 5.71
CA ALA A 73 7.57 -27.57 5.12
C ALA A 73 6.72 -27.58 3.83
N PRO A 74 6.00 -26.50 3.50
CA PRO A 74 5.25 -26.40 2.26
C PRO A 74 6.19 -26.40 1.06
N GLN A 75 5.76 -26.98 -0.05
CA GLN A 75 6.53 -27.02 -1.30
C GLN A 75 6.27 -25.79 -2.17
N SER A 76 5.10 -25.17 -1.98
CA SER A 76 4.72 -23.92 -2.64
C SER A 76 3.94 -23.03 -1.67
N LEU A 77 3.93 -21.72 -1.93
CA LEU A 77 3.10 -20.78 -1.16
C LEU A 77 1.60 -21.06 -1.36
N ASP A 78 1.22 -21.62 -2.50
CA ASP A 78 -0.16 -22.02 -2.78
C ASP A 78 -0.65 -23.14 -1.86
N ASP A 79 0.24 -23.99 -1.34
CA ASP A 79 -0.10 -25.04 -0.39
C ASP A 79 -0.70 -24.48 0.89
N LEU A 80 -0.25 -23.27 1.30
CA LEU A 80 -0.79 -22.57 2.47
C LEU A 80 -2.24 -22.15 2.29
N VAL A 81 -2.59 -21.73 1.07
CA VAL A 81 -3.97 -21.37 0.70
C VAL A 81 -4.84 -22.61 0.60
N GLN A 82 -4.35 -23.67 -0.07
CA GLN A 82 -5.09 -24.92 -0.25
C GLN A 82 -5.33 -25.64 1.08
N ALA A 83 -4.37 -25.60 1.99
CA ALA A 83 -4.49 -26.20 3.31
C ALA A 83 -5.26 -25.31 4.32
N GLY A 84 -5.62 -24.08 3.94
CA GLY A 84 -6.45 -23.18 4.75
C GLY A 84 -5.69 -22.37 5.81
N TYR A 85 -4.36 -22.33 5.77
CA TYR A 85 -3.54 -21.48 6.66
C TYR A 85 -3.54 -20.02 6.20
N LEU A 86 -3.68 -19.79 4.89
CA LEU A 86 -3.97 -18.49 4.31
C LEU A 86 -5.33 -18.51 3.62
N LYS A 87 -6.10 -17.47 3.80
CA LYS A 87 -7.41 -17.31 3.13
C LYS A 87 -7.25 -17.06 1.63
N ALA A 88 -6.25 -16.31 1.26
CA ALA A 88 -5.83 -16.03 -0.11
C ALA A 88 -4.39 -15.52 -0.09
N MET A 89 -3.70 -15.62 -1.22
CA MET A 89 -2.38 -15.02 -1.37
C MET A 89 -2.48 -13.50 -1.26
N PRO A 90 -1.76 -12.85 -0.32
CA PRO A 90 -1.77 -11.40 -0.20
C PRO A 90 -1.19 -10.72 -1.44
N VAL A 91 -1.64 -9.50 -1.70
CA VAL A 91 -1.11 -8.67 -2.78
C VAL A 91 0.03 -7.83 -2.22
N ASP A 92 1.23 -7.99 -2.76
CA ASP A 92 2.38 -7.16 -2.38
C ASP A 92 2.07 -5.68 -2.70
N PRO A 93 2.02 -4.80 -1.68
CA PRO A 93 1.62 -3.40 -1.88
C PRO A 93 2.64 -2.57 -2.67
N ILE A 94 3.88 -3.07 -2.85
CA ILE A 94 4.93 -2.38 -3.59
C ILE A 94 4.86 -2.72 -5.09
N THR A 95 4.64 -3.99 -5.42
CA THR A 95 4.54 -4.47 -6.80
C THR A 95 3.11 -4.40 -7.33
N ASP A 96 2.11 -4.25 -6.43
CA ASP A 96 0.67 -4.34 -6.69
C ASP A 96 0.26 -5.69 -7.33
N ARG A 97 0.98 -6.79 -6.97
CA ARG A 97 0.78 -8.14 -7.49
C ARG A 97 0.86 -9.18 -6.37
N SER A 98 0.19 -10.33 -6.56
CA SER A 98 0.22 -11.46 -5.63
C SER A 98 1.19 -12.58 -6.02
N ASP A 99 1.79 -12.49 -7.22
CA ASP A 99 2.70 -13.50 -7.79
C ASP A 99 4.17 -13.09 -7.72
N THR A 100 4.49 -12.02 -7.02
CA THR A 100 5.87 -11.50 -6.88
C THR A 100 6.55 -11.91 -5.58
N TRP A 101 5.91 -12.74 -4.77
CA TRP A 101 6.52 -13.29 -3.57
C TRP A 101 7.63 -14.26 -3.93
N VAL A 102 8.77 -14.14 -3.25
CA VAL A 102 9.95 -14.98 -3.47
C VAL A 102 10.09 -15.94 -2.30
N PRO A 103 9.73 -17.22 -2.47
CA PRO A 103 9.93 -18.23 -1.43
C PRO A 103 11.42 -18.52 -1.25
N VAL A 104 11.84 -18.65 0.00
CA VAL A 104 13.18 -19.09 0.38
C VAL A 104 13.07 -20.52 0.86
N GLN A 105 13.89 -21.40 0.32
CA GLN A 105 13.99 -22.78 0.75
C GLN A 105 15.20 -22.95 1.66
N ASP A 106 14.99 -23.58 2.80
CA ASP A 106 16.11 -24.01 3.64
C ASP A 106 16.53 -25.43 3.22
N ASP A 107 17.83 -25.61 2.98
CA ASP A 107 18.43 -26.93 2.72
C ASP A 107 18.54 -27.77 3.99
N THR A 108 18.27 -27.19 5.17
CA THR A 108 18.20 -27.91 6.43
C THR A 108 16.86 -28.60 6.56
N LEU A 109 16.86 -29.93 6.57
CA LEU A 109 15.67 -30.75 6.76
C LEU A 109 15.10 -30.47 8.16
N SER A 110 13.88 -29.93 8.22
CA SER A 110 13.19 -29.60 9.47
C SER A 110 12.76 -30.84 10.28
N SER A 111 12.83 -32.03 9.66
CA SER A 111 12.52 -33.31 10.29
C SER A 111 13.37 -34.43 9.72
N ILE A 112 13.67 -35.47 10.54
CA ILE A 112 14.43 -36.66 10.15
C ILE A 112 13.74 -37.47 9.01
N ASP A 113 12.42 -37.32 8.91
CA ASP A 113 11.62 -38.01 7.88
C ASP A 113 11.38 -37.15 6.63
N GLN A 114 11.89 -35.89 6.61
CA GLN A 114 11.75 -35.00 5.48
C GLN A 114 12.83 -35.27 4.45
N THR A 115 12.42 -35.79 3.29
CA THR A 115 13.33 -36.16 2.18
C THR A 115 13.55 -34.99 1.20
N GLU A 116 12.73 -33.97 1.28
CA GLU A 116 12.76 -32.79 0.37
C GLU A 116 12.80 -31.51 1.19
N SER A 117 13.63 -30.55 0.77
CA SER A 117 13.64 -29.22 1.31
C SER A 117 12.33 -28.51 0.96
N GLY A 118 11.81 -27.68 1.85
CA GLY A 118 10.60 -26.90 1.63
C GLY A 118 10.84 -25.42 1.89
N ILE A 119 9.77 -24.65 1.74
CA ILE A 119 9.79 -23.19 1.98
C ILE A 119 9.84 -22.95 3.48
N ASP A 120 10.84 -22.18 3.92
CA ASP A 120 11.06 -21.76 5.30
C ASP A 120 10.76 -20.27 5.51
N ASP A 121 11.04 -19.46 4.50
CA ASP A 121 10.83 -18.02 4.55
C ASP A 121 10.27 -17.48 3.23
N VAL A 122 9.84 -16.22 3.26
CA VAL A 122 9.32 -15.52 2.09
C VAL A 122 9.77 -14.06 2.11
N HIS A 123 10.15 -13.54 0.94
CA HIS A 123 10.52 -12.14 0.74
C HIS A 123 9.64 -11.49 -0.34
N SER A 124 9.61 -10.15 -0.34
CA SER A 124 9.03 -9.42 -1.47
C SER A 124 9.91 -9.52 -2.71
N GLY A 125 9.33 -9.64 -3.89
CA GLY A 125 10.03 -9.55 -5.16
C GLY A 125 10.35 -8.12 -5.62
N ALA A 126 9.98 -7.11 -4.81
CA ALA A 126 10.23 -5.70 -5.11
C ALA A 126 11.72 -5.38 -4.93
N GLN A 127 12.33 -4.77 -5.95
CA GLN A 127 13.76 -4.41 -5.94
C GLN A 127 14.03 -2.96 -5.53
N GLN A 128 12.97 -2.19 -5.24
CA GLN A 128 13.11 -0.80 -4.83
C GLN A 128 13.68 -0.72 -3.40
N THR A 129 14.24 0.45 -3.09
CA THR A 129 14.75 0.76 -1.76
C THR A 129 13.65 1.31 -0.87
N ALA A 130 13.54 0.80 0.35
CA ALA A 130 12.61 1.25 1.37
C ALA A 130 12.98 2.63 1.94
N SER A 131 12.09 3.18 2.77
CA SER A 131 12.30 4.49 3.42
C SER A 131 13.46 4.49 4.41
N ASP A 132 13.85 3.32 4.92
CA ASP A 132 14.99 3.12 5.84
C ASP A 132 16.32 2.84 5.11
N GLY A 133 16.32 2.80 3.77
CA GLY A 133 17.49 2.54 2.94
C GLY A 133 17.76 1.06 2.65
N THR A 134 17.00 0.14 3.20
CA THR A 134 17.08 -1.30 2.87
C THR A 134 16.37 -1.61 1.57
N SER A 135 16.66 -2.73 0.93
CA SER A 135 15.91 -3.19 -0.23
C SER A 135 14.72 -4.05 0.22
N TYR A 136 13.54 -3.90 -0.41
CA TYR A 136 12.37 -4.67 -0.03
C TYR A 136 12.56 -6.19 -0.21
N ASN A 137 13.39 -6.61 -1.15
CA ASN A 137 13.70 -8.03 -1.37
C ASN A 137 14.56 -8.66 -0.26
N THR A 138 14.92 -7.90 0.75
CA THR A 138 15.64 -8.40 1.95
C THR A 138 14.76 -8.41 3.21
N TRP A 139 13.49 -8.08 3.05
CA TRP A 139 12.55 -8.03 4.17
C TRP A 139 11.89 -9.37 4.43
#